data_6cc449ea045f7bf1bf3fb0a57ddbc0ba
#
_entry.id   6cc449ea045f7bf1bf3fb0a57ddbc0ba
#
_cell.length_a   1.000
_cell.length_b   1.000
_cell.length_c   1.000
_cell.angle_alpha   90.00
_cell.angle_beta   90.00
_cell.angle_gamma   90.00
#
_symmetry.space_group_name_H-M   'P 1'
#
loop_
_entity.id
_entity.type
_entity.pdbx_description
1 polymer ?
#
loop_
_entity_poly.entity_id
_entity_poly.type
_entity_poly.pdbx_seq_one_letter_code
_entity_poly.pdbx_strand_id
1 'polypeptide(L)'
;MGRVKRGIPDWITLTIPAGPGYALVKKTVAGENLHTVCTEARCPNAGECFRKGTATFLILGGVCTRHCRYCAVSHGTPGPVDLDEPRRVANAVKNLGLRYAVITSVTRDDIADGGASLFAETVARIRSESTCGVELLIPDFKNSAPHSLAAVIAARPDVINHNIEVVRALFPKLRPQGSYDRSLQVISAAADSGLPAKSGLMIGFGETMGDIEATLRDLRGANCGILTVGQYLRSRRDGFPVARFYRPDEFDDIRAMAVSLGFSKVLAGPLVRSSYHAGVMARS
;
A
#
# COMPACT_ATOMS: atom_id res chain seq x y z
N MET A 1 -1.61 30.56 -7.58
CA MET A 1 -1.88 29.17 -7.16
C MET A 1 -3.21 28.73 -7.76
N GLY A 2 -3.18 27.96 -8.86
CA GLY A 2 -4.38 27.55 -9.58
C GLY A 2 -5.06 26.38 -8.87
N ARG A 3 -6.24 26.62 -8.30
CA ARG A 3 -7.15 25.57 -7.82
C ARG A 3 -7.78 24.87 -9.03
N VAL A 4 -7.45 23.59 -9.24
CA VAL A 4 -8.22 22.74 -10.15
C VAL A 4 -9.42 22.21 -9.39
N LYS A 5 -10.53 22.96 -9.41
CA LYS A 5 -11.84 22.53 -8.89
C LYS A 5 -12.58 21.76 -10.00
N ARG A 6 -12.68 20.43 -9.90
CA ARG A 6 -13.72 19.65 -10.55
C ARG A 6 -14.17 18.54 -9.60
N GLY A 7 -15.22 18.83 -8.82
CA GLY A 7 -15.97 17.79 -8.06
C GLY A 7 -15.27 17.22 -6.80
N ILE A 8 -14.13 17.77 -6.39
CA ILE A 8 -13.47 17.43 -5.14
C ILE A 8 -13.84 18.45 -4.08
N PRO A 9 -14.34 18.03 -2.90
CA PRO A 9 -14.71 18.94 -1.82
C PRO A 9 -13.54 19.80 -1.31
N ASP A 10 -13.86 20.96 -0.72
CA ASP A 10 -12.86 21.92 -0.26
C ASP A 10 -11.94 21.40 0.86
N TRP A 11 -12.39 20.41 1.64
CA TRP A 11 -11.58 19.78 2.70
C TRP A 11 -10.54 18.80 2.16
N ILE A 12 -10.56 18.44 0.88
CA ILE A 12 -9.53 17.63 0.25
C ILE A 12 -8.59 18.56 -0.51
N THR A 13 -7.50 18.98 0.14
CA THR A 13 -6.51 19.85 -0.46
C THR A 13 -5.32 19.04 -0.96
N LEU A 14 -5.16 18.97 -2.28
CA LEU A 14 -4.02 18.30 -2.91
C LEU A 14 -2.83 19.25 -3.00
N THR A 15 -1.67 18.81 -2.50
CA THR A 15 -0.42 19.58 -2.61
C THR A 15 0.31 19.19 -3.89
N ILE A 16 0.70 20.18 -4.71
CA ILE A 16 1.53 19.91 -5.88
C ILE A 16 2.90 19.44 -5.41
N PRO A 17 3.39 18.28 -5.90
CA PRO A 17 4.70 17.78 -5.55
C PRO A 17 5.81 18.75 -6.01
N ALA A 18 6.56 19.31 -5.07
CA ALA A 18 7.65 20.24 -5.35
C ALA A 18 8.70 20.25 -4.23
N GLY A 19 9.87 20.81 -4.52
CA GLY A 19 10.95 21.04 -3.56
C GLY A 19 12.15 20.10 -3.72
N PRO A 20 13.27 20.40 -3.02
CA PRO A 20 14.54 19.64 -3.18
C PRO A 20 14.40 18.16 -2.86
N GLY A 21 13.71 17.79 -1.79
CA GLY A 21 13.51 16.38 -1.41
C GLY A 21 12.71 15.61 -2.47
N TYR A 22 11.68 16.22 -3.05
CA TYR A 22 10.94 15.62 -4.17
C TYR A 22 11.84 15.41 -5.39
N ALA A 23 12.64 16.42 -5.75
CA ALA A 23 13.55 16.33 -6.88
C ALA A 23 14.63 15.26 -6.67
N LEU A 24 15.18 15.16 -5.46
CA LEU A 24 16.18 14.14 -5.10
C LEU A 24 15.62 12.73 -5.25
N VAL A 25 14.47 12.44 -4.63
CA VAL A 25 13.86 11.11 -4.75
C VAL A 25 13.54 10.77 -6.20
N LYS A 26 12.97 11.71 -6.97
CA LYS A 26 12.67 11.51 -8.38
C LYS A 26 13.93 11.20 -9.20
N LYS A 27 15.03 11.94 -8.95
CA LYS A 27 16.32 11.73 -9.62
C LYS A 27 16.91 10.35 -9.27
N THR A 28 16.91 9.98 -8.00
CA THR A 28 17.44 8.68 -7.54
C THR A 28 16.64 7.51 -8.13
N VAL A 29 15.30 7.58 -8.06
CA VAL A 29 14.42 6.55 -8.61
C VAL A 29 14.64 6.38 -10.12
N ALA A 30 14.76 7.49 -10.87
CA ALA A 30 15.01 7.44 -12.30
C ALA A 30 16.45 6.92 -12.62
N GLY A 31 17.45 7.33 -11.83
CA GLY A 31 18.84 6.90 -12.01
C GLY A 31 19.07 5.42 -11.77
N GLU A 32 18.30 4.84 -10.84
CA GLU A 32 18.32 3.40 -10.53
C GLU A 32 17.31 2.61 -11.38
N ASN A 33 16.61 3.22 -12.32
CA ASN A 33 15.56 2.58 -13.14
C ASN A 33 14.53 1.84 -12.27
N LEU A 34 14.00 2.53 -11.25
CA LEU A 34 13.02 2.00 -10.30
C LEU A 34 11.65 2.62 -10.50
N HIS A 35 10.63 1.91 -10.03
CA HIS A 35 9.26 2.38 -9.96
C HIS A 35 8.86 2.75 -8.53
N THR A 36 7.94 3.70 -8.38
CA THR A 36 7.31 4.02 -7.09
C THR A 36 5.80 4.09 -7.21
N VAL A 37 5.10 3.60 -6.20
CA VAL A 37 3.64 3.78 -6.11
C VAL A 37 3.27 5.28 -6.12
N CYS A 38 4.15 6.12 -5.59
CA CYS A 38 3.94 7.57 -5.57
C CYS A 38 3.75 8.15 -6.98
N THR A 39 4.47 7.61 -7.96
CA THR A 39 4.37 8.00 -9.38
C THR A 39 3.29 7.19 -10.10
N GLU A 40 3.37 5.86 -10.05
CA GLU A 40 2.51 4.95 -10.81
C GLU A 40 1.03 5.04 -10.40
N ALA A 41 0.76 5.15 -9.11
CA ALA A 41 -0.60 5.30 -8.58
C ALA A 41 -1.05 6.77 -8.47
N ARG A 42 -0.25 7.74 -8.95
CA ARG A 42 -0.55 9.18 -8.88
C ARG A 42 -0.95 9.62 -7.48
N CYS A 43 -0.14 9.23 -6.48
CA CYS A 43 -0.43 9.45 -5.08
C CYS A 43 -0.49 10.95 -4.74
N PRO A 44 -1.56 11.43 -4.09
CA PRO A 44 -1.69 12.85 -3.73
C PRO A 44 -0.65 13.31 -2.70
N ASN A 45 -0.06 12.37 -1.95
CA ASN A 45 0.90 12.65 -0.88
C ASN A 45 2.37 12.63 -1.34
N ALA A 46 2.66 12.35 -2.62
CA ALA A 46 4.03 12.17 -3.12
C ALA A 46 4.96 13.33 -2.74
N GLY A 47 4.48 14.58 -2.87
CA GLY A 47 5.27 15.75 -2.52
C GLY A 47 5.61 15.86 -1.03
N GLU A 48 4.70 15.47 -0.14
CA GLU A 48 4.95 15.45 1.30
C GLU A 48 5.88 14.30 1.71
N CYS A 49 5.58 13.08 1.25
CA CYS A 49 6.38 11.90 1.57
C CYS A 49 7.83 12.07 1.12
N PHE A 50 8.06 12.56 -0.09
CA PHE A 50 9.41 12.76 -0.62
C PHE A 50 10.17 13.85 0.13
N ARG A 51 9.50 14.95 0.57
CA ARG A 51 10.15 15.94 1.44
C ARG A 51 10.56 15.36 2.80
N LYS A 52 9.81 14.38 3.32
CA LYS A 52 10.10 13.69 4.59
C LYS A 52 11.08 12.51 4.44
N GLY A 53 11.67 12.31 3.26
CA GLY A 53 12.59 11.21 2.99
C GLY A 53 11.91 9.83 3.07
N THR A 54 10.65 9.75 2.66
CA THR A 54 9.89 8.50 2.62
C THR A 54 9.49 8.19 1.18
N ALA A 55 9.76 6.97 0.73
CA ALA A 55 9.32 6.48 -0.58
C ALA A 55 8.68 5.09 -0.45
N THR A 56 7.75 4.80 -1.36
CA THR A 56 7.16 3.47 -1.52
C THR A 56 7.62 2.93 -2.85
N PHE A 57 8.57 2.00 -2.81
CA PHE A 57 9.11 1.34 -4.02
C PHE A 57 8.11 0.31 -4.54
N LEU A 58 7.96 0.27 -5.86
CA LEU A 58 7.13 -0.70 -6.56
C LEU A 58 8.08 -1.64 -7.32
N ILE A 59 8.23 -2.86 -6.83
CA ILE A 59 9.09 -3.88 -7.45
C ILE A 59 8.31 -4.77 -8.44
N LEU A 60 9.02 -5.61 -9.18
CA LEU A 60 8.49 -6.51 -10.21
C LEU A 60 7.98 -5.78 -11.47
N GLY A 61 8.48 -4.55 -11.68
CA GLY A 61 8.14 -3.71 -12.82
C GLY A 61 6.87 -2.87 -12.62
N GLY A 62 6.38 -2.27 -13.71
CA GLY A 62 5.26 -1.32 -13.69
C GLY A 62 3.94 -1.86 -14.29
N VAL A 63 3.86 -3.15 -14.64
CA VAL A 63 2.67 -3.77 -15.26
C VAL A 63 2.15 -4.89 -14.39
N CYS A 64 0.88 -4.79 -13.97
CA CYS A 64 0.20 -5.77 -13.12
C CYS A 64 -0.58 -6.78 -13.95
N THR A 65 -0.58 -8.06 -13.53
CA THR A 65 -1.41 -9.10 -14.15
C THR A 65 -2.91 -8.97 -13.81
N ARG A 66 -3.24 -8.17 -12.78
CA ARG A 66 -4.62 -7.91 -12.35
C ARG A 66 -5.05 -6.49 -12.66
N HIS A 67 -6.36 -6.28 -12.85
CA HIS A 67 -6.94 -4.98 -13.18
C HIS A 67 -8.02 -4.58 -12.17
N CYS A 68 -7.61 -4.31 -10.94
CA CYS A 68 -8.49 -3.75 -9.92
C CYS A 68 -9.04 -2.40 -10.38
N ARG A 69 -10.38 -2.22 -10.31
CA ARG A 69 -11.07 -1.09 -10.96
C ARG A 69 -10.78 0.29 -10.36
N TYR A 70 -10.15 0.33 -9.20
CA TYR A 70 -9.71 1.56 -8.52
C TYR A 70 -8.24 1.89 -8.79
N CYS A 71 -7.46 0.95 -9.33
CA CYS A 71 -6.01 1.07 -9.44
C CYS A 71 -5.60 1.84 -10.70
N ALA A 72 -4.59 2.72 -10.55
CA ALA A 72 -4.03 3.48 -11.67
C ALA A 72 -2.80 2.81 -12.31
N VAL A 73 -2.23 1.79 -11.66
CA VAL A 73 -1.09 1.05 -12.18
C VAL A 73 -1.47 0.38 -13.50
N SER A 74 -0.55 0.40 -14.45
CA SER A 74 -0.74 -0.27 -15.75
C SER A 74 -0.98 -1.76 -15.57
N HIS A 75 -1.85 -2.34 -16.39
CA HIS A 75 -2.16 -3.77 -16.34
C HIS A 75 -2.06 -4.41 -17.72
N GLY A 76 -1.74 -5.71 -17.75
CA GLY A 76 -1.52 -6.46 -18.99
C GLY A 76 -0.54 -7.61 -18.79
N THR A 77 0.25 -7.88 -19.82
CA THR A 77 1.33 -8.88 -19.77
C THR A 77 2.62 -8.20 -19.32
N PRO A 78 3.14 -8.51 -18.12
CA PRO A 78 4.40 -7.95 -17.64
C PRO A 78 5.60 -8.47 -18.45
N GLY A 79 6.69 -7.69 -18.43
CA GLY A 79 8.00 -8.13 -18.93
C GLY A 79 8.68 -9.16 -18.02
N PRO A 80 9.88 -9.62 -18.39
CA PRO A 80 10.67 -10.53 -17.58
C PRO A 80 10.98 -9.94 -16.19
N VAL A 81 11.23 -10.83 -15.24
CA VAL A 81 11.63 -10.43 -13.88
C VAL A 81 13.07 -9.92 -13.90
N ASP A 82 13.29 -8.77 -13.31
CA ASP A 82 14.62 -8.19 -13.13
C ASP A 82 15.21 -8.61 -11.78
N LEU A 83 16.11 -9.58 -11.79
CA LEU A 83 16.73 -10.10 -10.58
C LEU A 83 17.71 -9.11 -9.90
N ASP A 84 18.12 -8.04 -10.59
CA ASP A 84 18.98 -7.00 -10.03
C ASP A 84 18.19 -5.86 -9.36
N GLU A 85 16.86 -5.84 -9.47
CA GLU A 85 16.01 -4.83 -8.87
C GLU A 85 16.17 -4.72 -7.34
N PRO A 86 16.29 -5.81 -6.55
CA PRO A 86 16.52 -5.73 -5.10
C PRO A 86 17.79 -4.95 -4.72
N ARG A 87 18.89 -5.12 -5.46
CA ARG A 87 20.14 -4.38 -5.24
C ARG A 87 19.95 -2.88 -5.51
N ARG A 88 19.28 -2.53 -6.60
CA ARG A 88 19.01 -1.13 -6.95
C ARG A 88 18.08 -0.46 -5.93
N VAL A 89 17.08 -1.19 -5.40
CA VAL A 89 16.23 -0.67 -4.32
C VAL A 89 17.06 -0.39 -3.07
N ALA A 90 17.95 -1.30 -2.66
CA ALA A 90 18.82 -1.09 -1.51
C ALA A 90 19.76 0.11 -1.70
N ASN A 91 20.35 0.27 -2.89
CA ASN A 91 21.13 1.45 -3.25
C ASN A 91 20.32 2.74 -3.11
N ALA A 92 19.10 2.76 -3.65
CA ALA A 92 18.23 3.93 -3.55
C ALA A 92 17.88 4.27 -2.09
N VAL A 93 17.55 3.27 -1.27
CA VAL A 93 17.28 3.43 0.17
C VAL A 93 18.48 4.07 0.88
N LYS A 94 19.69 3.55 0.62
CA LYS A 94 20.94 4.05 1.20
C LYS A 94 21.26 5.48 0.73
N ASN A 95 21.22 5.72 -0.56
CA ASN A 95 21.55 7.03 -1.17
C ASN A 95 20.58 8.14 -0.75
N LEU A 96 19.32 7.79 -0.49
CA LEU A 96 18.30 8.70 0.03
C LEU A 96 18.34 8.86 1.56
N GLY A 97 19.16 8.07 2.27
CA GLY A 97 19.23 8.08 3.73
C GLY A 97 17.88 7.79 4.38
N LEU A 98 17.08 6.87 3.80
CA LEU A 98 15.75 6.57 4.33
C LEU A 98 15.86 5.90 5.68
N ARG A 99 15.00 6.34 6.61
CA ARG A 99 14.84 5.70 7.92
C ARG A 99 13.78 4.60 7.92
N TYR A 100 12.91 4.62 6.91
CA TYR A 100 11.84 3.65 6.74
C TYR A 100 11.45 3.56 5.27
N ALA A 101 11.45 2.36 4.71
CA ALA A 101 11.08 2.08 3.33
C ALA A 101 9.84 1.18 3.30
N VAL A 102 8.91 1.48 2.41
CA VAL A 102 7.81 0.59 2.09
C VAL A 102 8.10 -0.04 0.73
N ILE A 103 8.13 -1.35 0.67
CA ILE A 103 8.33 -2.13 -0.55
C ILE A 103 7.01 -2.79 -0.91
N THR A 104 6.55 -2.56 -2.11
CA THR A 104 5.36 -3.19 -2.66
C THR A 104 5.62 -3.68 -4.07
N SER A 105 4.68 -4.39 -4.66
CA SER A 105 4.81 -4.88 -6.03
C SER A 105 3.52 -4.71 -6.83
N VAL A 106 3.65 -4.81 -8.14
CA VAL A 106 2.53 -5.26 -8.98
C VAL A 106 2.23 -6.72 -8.68
N THR A 107 1.01 -7.18 -8.92
CA THR A 107 0.73 -8.63 -8.85
C THR A 107 1.30 -9.32 -10.06
N ARG A 108 1.97 -10.46 -9.84
CA ARG A 108 2.63 -11.29 -10.84
C ARG A 108 2.10 -12.72 -10.73
N ASP A 109 0.82 -12.91 -11.09
CA ASP A 109 0.20 -14.26 -11.15
C ASP A 109 0.81 -15.15 -12.26
N ASP A 110 1.69 -14.57 -13.09
CA ASP A 110 2.40 -15.22 -14.18
C ASP A 110 3.70 -15.90 -13.74
N ILE A 111 4.19 -15.65 -12.52
CA ILE A 111 5.40 -16.29 -11.96
C ILE A 111 5.07 -17.17 -10.76
N ALA A 112 5.79 -18.29 -10.65
CA ALA A 112 5.46 -19.37 -9.75
C ALA A 112 5.34 -18.98 -8.27
N ASP A 113 6.23 -18.08 -7.81
CA ASP A 113 6.24 -17.62 -6.41
C ASP A 113 5.55 -16.25 -6.21
N GLY A 114 4.95 -15.68 -7.26
CA GLY A 114 4.31 -14.36 -7.19
C GLY A 114 5.26 -13.22 -6.84
N GLY A 115 6.57 -13.43 -6.93
CA GLY A 115 7.62 -12.48 -6.58
C GLY A 115 8.05 -12.52 -5.11
N ALA A 116 7.67 -13.54 -4.36
CA ALA A 116 8.02 -13.68 -2.94
C ALA A 116 9.54 -13.67 -2.70
N SER A 117 10.30 -14.32 -3.56
CA SER A 117 11.77 -14.34 -3.51
C SER A 117 12.38 -12.96 -3.66
N LEU A 118 11.83 -12.11 -4.55
CA LEU A 118 12.32 -10.74 -4.71
C LEU A 118 11.99 -9.85 -3.51
N PHE A 119 10.84 -10.04 -2.87
CA PHE A 119 10.55 -9.38 -1.61
C PHE A 119 11.58 -9.76 -0.53
N ALA A 120 11.85 -11.05 -0.37
CA ALA A 120 12.80 -11.54 0.63
C ALA A 120 14.23 -11.01 0.35
N GLU A 121 14.69 -11.09 -0.90
CA GLU A 121 16.00 -10.55 -1.31
C GLU A 121 16.07 -9.03 -1.09
N THR A 122 15.01 -8.29 -1.39
CA THR A 122 14.98 -6.83 -1.16
C THR A 122 15.16 -6.50 0.32
N VAL A 123 14.50 -7.21 1.22
CA VAL A 123 14.70 -7.04 2.67
C VAL A 123 16.14 -7.34 3.07
N ALA A 124 16.69 -8.47 2.59
CA ALA A 124 18.05 -8.87 2.90
C ALA A 124 19.07 -7.82 2.43
N ARG A 125 18.93 -7.30 1.21
CA ARG A 125 19.80 -6.25 0.65
C ARG A 125 19.71 -4.95 1.43
N ILE A 126 18.50 -4.47 1.73
CA ILE A 126 18.33 -3.24 2.51
C ILE A 126 19.01 -3.38 3.88
N ARG A 127 18.85 -4.51 4.56
CA ARG A 127 19.44 -4.74 5.88
C ARG A 127 20.96 -4.89 5.86
N SER A 128 21.54 -5.44 4.79
CA SER A 128 22.99 -5.54 4.66
C SER A 128 23.67 -4.18 4.43
N GLU A 129 22.93 -3.19 3.90
CA GLU A 129 23.50 -1.90 3.50
C GLU A 129 23.03 -0.71 4.35
N SER A 130 22.01 -0.89 5.19
CA SER A 130 21.44 0.18 6.01
C SER A 130 20.72 -0.32 7.25
N THR A 131 20.43 0.60 8.18
CA THR A 131 19.58 0.38 9.37
C THR A 131 18.13 0.78 9.11
N CYS A 132 17.73 0.91 7.85
CA CYS A 132 16.39 1.31 7.44
C CYS A 132 15.35 0.27 7.86
N GLY A 133 14.28 0.70 8.52
CA GLY A 133 13.12 -0.17 8.77
C GLY A 133 12.38 -0.49 7.47
N VAL A 134 11.83 -1.69 7.36
CA VAL A 134 11.20 -2.19 6.13
C VAL A 134 9.78 -2.68 6.38
N GLU A 135 8.82 -2.07 5.70
CA GLU A 135 7.45 -2.58 5.60
C GLU A 135 7.26 -3.23 4.22
N LEU A 136 6.69 -4.42 4.19
CA LEU A 136 6.29 -5.08 2.96
C LEU A 136 4.79 -4.96 2.77
N LEU A 137 4.36 -4.28 1.70
CA LEU A 137 2.97 -4.27 1.24
C LEU A 137 2.82 -5.32 0.13
N ILE A 138 2.35 -6.49 0.51
CA ILE A 138 2.36 -7.69 -0.32
C ILE A 138 1.04 -7.97 -1.04
N PRO A 139 1.05 -8.66 -2.20
CA PRO A 139 -0.14 -9.22 -2.82
C PRO A 139 -0.69 -10.40 -2.00
N ASP A 140 -1.83 -10.96 -2.41
CA ASP A 140 -2.46 -12.11 -1.73
C ASP A 140 -1.81 -13.47 -2.05
N PHE A 141 -0.87 -13.52 -2.96
CA PHE A 141 -0.22 -14.76 -3.44
C PHE A 141 -1.22 -15.88 -3.78
N LYS A 142 -2.41 -15.52 -4.30
CA LYS A 142 -3.52 -16.46 -4.50
C LYS A 142 -3.16 -17.58 -5.46
N ASN A 143 -2.44 -17.25 -6.52
CA ASN A 143 -2.07 -18.20 -7.58
C ASN A 143 -0.59 -18.62 -7.50
N SER A 144 0.07 -18.33 -6.39
CA SER A 144 1.49 -18.60 -6.20
C SER A 144 1.72 -19.91 -5.44
N ALA A 145 2.95 -20.40 -5.44
CA ALA A 145 3.35 -21.58 -4.70
C ALA A 145 2.98 -21.48 -3.19
N PRO A 146 2.55 -22.56 -2.55
CA PRO A 146 2.08 -22.51 -1.15
C PRO A 146 3.08 -21.89 -0.16
N HIS A 147 4.38 -22.03 -0.42
CA HIS A 147 5.45 -21.51 0.43
C HIS A 147 5.77 -20.01 0.18
N SER A 148 5.16 -19.35 -0.82
CA SER A 148 5.48 -17.97 -1.18
C SER A 148 5.27 -16.98 -0.02
N LEU A 149 4.13 -17.05 0.65
CA LEU A 149 3.87 -16.21 1.83
C LEU A 149 4.83 -16.52 2.98
N ALA A 150 5.16 -17.80 3.20
CA ALA A 150 6.11 -18.21 4.23
C ALA A 150 7.52 -17.66 3.98
N ALA A 151 7.97 -17.60 2.73
CA ALA A 151 9.25 -17.00 2.36
C ALA A 151 9.30 -15.50 2.69
N VAL A 152 8.23 -14.77 2.41
CA VAL A 152 8.12 -13.34 2.77
C VAL A 152 8.12 -13.14 4.29
N ILE A 153 7.40 -13.98 5.03
CA ILE A 153 7.38 -13.96 6.50
C ILE A 153 8.78 -14.26 7.07
N ALA A 154 9.47 -15.25 6.51
CA ALA A 154 10.81 -15.65 6.94
C ALA A 154 11.86 -14.55 6.72
N ALA A 155 11.66 -13.62 5.78
CA ALA A 155 12.52 -12.45 5.59
C ALA A 155 12.43 -11.45 6.77
N ARG A 156 11.46 -11.61 7.69
CA ARG A 156 11.31 -10.84 8.94
C ARG A 156 11.29 -9.32 8.72
N PRO A 157 10.43 -8.77 7.84
CA PRO A 157 10.25 -7.31 7.77
C PRO A 157 9.73 -6.77 9.11
N ASP A 158 9.79 -5.44 9.30
CA ASP A 158 9.28 -4.81 10.53
C ASP A 158 7.75 -4.78 10.58
N VAL A 159 7.10 -4.75 9.41
CA VAL A 159 5.64 -4.81 9.26
C VAL A 159 5.29 -5.59 8.00
N ILE A 160 4.31 -6.49 8.07
CA ILE A 160 3.64 -7.04 6.89
C ILE A 160 2.30 -6.33 6.71
N ASN A 161 2.13 -5.72 5.57
CA ASN A 161 0.92 -5.04 5.16
C ASN A 161 0.28 -5.79 3.99
N HIS A 162 -0.99 -6.14 4.12
CA HIS A 162 -1.81 -6.57 3.00
C HIS A 162 -3.14 -5.83 3.05
N ASN A 163 -3.38 -4.98 2.05
CA ASN A 163 -4.58 -4.18 2.03
C ASN A 163 -5.82 -5.00 1.69
N ILE A 164 -6.87 -4.90 2.52
CA ILE A 164 -8.19 -5.41 2.18
C ILE A 164 -8.82 -4.59 1.04
N GLU A 165 -8.43 -3.33 0.93
CA GLU A 165 -8.78 -2.34 -0.09
C GLU A 165 -10.22 -1.84 -0.03
N VAL A 166 -11.21 -2.74 -0.01
CA VAL A 166 -12.63 -2.40 -0.09
C VAL A 166 -13.46 -3.35 0.78
N VAL A 167 -14.65 -2.94 1.16
CA VAL A 167 -15.58 -3.76 1.95
C VAL A 167 -16.00 -5.04 1.21
N ARG A 168 -16.38 -6.07 1.96
CA ARG A 168 -16.74 -7.40 1.44
C ARG A 168 -17.77 -7.34 0.31
N ALA A 169 -18.84 -6.56 0.49
CA ALA A 169 -19.93 -6.46 -0.49
C ALA A 169 -19.47 -5.90 -1.85
N LEU A 170 -18.46 -5.04 -1.87
CA LEU A 170 -17.95 -4.41 -3.09
C LEU A 170 -16.72 -5.13 -3.67
N PHE A 171 -16.15 -6.08 -2.94
CA PHE A 171 -14.91 -6.75 -3.31
C PHE A 171 -14.98 -7.45 -4.68
N PRO A 172 -16.01 -8.27 -5.02
CA PRO A 172 -16.08 -8.92 -6.32
C PRO A 172 -16.16 -7.93 -7.49
N LYS A 173 -16.79 -6.77 -7.26
CA LYS A 173 -16.96 -5.72 -8.28
C LYS A 173 -15.67 -4.93 -8.52
N LEU A 174 -14.87 -4.69 -7.47
CA LEU A 174 -13.71 -3.80 -7.49
C LEU A 174 -12.38 -4.55 -7.63
N ARG A 175 -12.31 -5.78 -7.11
CA ARG A 175 -11.15 -6.69 -7.19
C ARG A 175 -11.55 -8.07 -7.74
N PRO A 176 -12.03 -8.17 -8.98
CA PRO A 176 -12.65 -9.41 -9.50
C PRO A 176 -11.71 -10.62 -9.53
N GLN A 177 -10.40 -10.39 -9.60
CA GLN A 177 -9.39 -11.46 -9.60
C GLN A 177 -8.85 -11.80 -8.21
N GLY A 178 -9.18 -10.99 -7.18
CA GLY A 178 -8.80 -11.22 -5.79
C GLY A 178 -9.77 -12.16 -5.06
N SER A 179 -9.52 -12.32 -3.75
CA SER A 179 -10.42 -12.98 -2.81
C SER A 179 -10.37 -12.24 -1.47
N TYR A 180 -11.53 -11.88 -0.96
CA TYR A 180 -11.64 -11.21 0.33
C TYR A 180 -11.15 -12.12 1.47
N ASP A 181 -11.60 -13.37 1.48
CA ASP A 181 -11.21 -14.34 2.50
C ASP A 181 -9.73 -14.71 2.42
N ARG A 182 -9.17 -14.80 1.20
CA ARG A 182 -7.72 -14.97 1.03
C ARG A 182 -6.94 -13.77 1.58
N SER A 183 -7.44 -12.56 1.41
CA SER A 183 -6.82 -11.36 1.98
C SER A 183 -6.77 -11.43 3.52
N LEU A 184 -7.85 -11.88 4.15
CA LEU A 184 -7.88 -12.11 5.61
C LEU A 184 -6.91 -13.22 6.05
N GLN A 185 -6.80 -14.32 5.28
CA GLN A 185 -5.83 -15.38 5.56
C GLN A 185 -4.38 -14.88 5.50
N VAL A 186 -4.04 -14.03 4.54
CA VAL A 186 -2.69 -13.43 4.44
C VAL A 186 -2.40 -12.57 5.67
N ILE A 187 -3.36 -11.76 6.11
CA ILE A 187 -3.22 -10.90 7.29
C ILE A 187 -3.08 -11.76 8.56
N SER A 188 -3.91 -12.81 8.71
CA SER A 188 -3.83 -13.73 9.85
C SER A 188 -2.48 -14.43 9.90
N ALA A 189 -2.00 -14.97 8.77
CA ALA A 189 -0.70 -15.64 8.72
C ALA A 189 0.46 -14.69 9.10
N ALA A 190 0.39 -13.42 8.72
CA ALA A 190 1.36 -12.41 9.14
C ALA A 190 1.32 -12.21 10.67
N ALA A 191 0.13 -12.02 11.23
CA ALA A 191 -0.07 -11.83 12.68
C ALA A 191 0.38 -13.07 13.49
N ASP A 192 0.01 -14.27 13.04
CA ASP A 192 0.34 -15.55 13.69
C ASP A 192 1.85 -15.83 13.70
N SER A 193 2.61 -15.24 12.78
CA SER A 193 4.07 -15.30 12.75
C SER A 193 4.75 -14.41 13.81
N GLY A 194 3.97 -13.62 14.56
CA GLY A 194 4.46 -12.64 15.52
C GLY A 194 4.94 -11.33 14.90
N LEU A 195 4.73 -11.13 13.59
CA LEU A 195 5.02 -9.84 12.94
C LEU A 195 3.82 -8.90 13.04
N PRO A 196 4.04 -7.59 13.18
CA PRO A 196 2.98 -6.61 13.11
C PRO A 196 2.24 -6.71 11.77
N ALA A 197 0.94 -7.06 11.83
CA ALA A 197 0.07 -7.14 10.66
C ALA A 197 -0.70 -5.84 10.46
N LYS A 198 -0.67 -5.33 9.23
CA LYS A 198 -1.30 -4.08 8.84
C LYS A 198 -2.24 -4.28 7.65
N SER A 199 -3.29 -3.47 7.59
CA SER A 199 -4.18 -3.43 6.43
C SER A 199 -4.64 -2.01 6.12
N GLY A 200 -5.02 -1.79 4.86
CA GLY A 200 -5.59 -0.55 4.37
C GLY A 200 -6.98 -0.76 3.76
N LEU A 201 -7.87 0.18 4.05
CA LEU A 201 -9.23 0.24 3.52
C LEU A 201 -9.43 1.59 2.82
N MET A 202 -9.95 1.56 1.61
CA MET A 202 -10.44 2.75 0.91
C MET A 202 -11.97 2.81 0.99
N ILE A 203 -12.50 4.00 1.24
CA ILE A 203 -13.95 4.26 1.30
C ILE A 203 -14.35 5.33 0.29
N GLY A 204 -15.62 5.34 -0.09
CA GLY A 204 -16.17 6.25 -1.11
C GLY A 204 -16.66 5.56 -2.38
N PHE A 205 -16.83 4.24 -2.35
CA PHE A 205 -17.34 3.43 -3.46
C PHE A 205 -18.85 3.17 -3.38
N GLY A 206 -19.51 3.59 -2.29
CA GLY A 206 -20.94 3.39 -2.03
C GLY A 206 -21.25 2.38 -0.92
N GLU A 207 -20.24 2.01 -0.14
CA GLU A 207 -20.38 1.23 1.09
C GLU A 207 -21.16 2.01 2.15
N THR A 208 -21.81 1.27 3.06
CA THR A 208 -22.46 1.81 4.26
C THR A 208 -21.49 1.81 5.45
N MET A 209 -21.83 2.55 6.52
CA MET A 209 -21.07 2.47 7.77
C MET A 209 -21.10 1.06 8.38
N GLY A 210 -22.22 0.33 8.22
CA GLY A 210 -22.30 -1.08 8.62
C GLY A 210 -21.35 -1.99 7.86
N ASP A 211 -21.16 -1.77 6.55
CA ASP A 211 -20.18 -2.51 5.75
C ASP A 211 -18.75 -2.22 6.21
N ILE A 212 -18.46 -0.96 6.56
CA ILE A 212 -17.17 -0.57 7.12
C ILE A 212 -16.93 -1.27 8.45
N GLU A 213 -17.88 -1.20 9.38
CA GLU A 213 -17.77 -1.85 10.68
C GLU A 213 -17.57 -3.37 10.54
N ALA A 214 -18.36 -4.04 9.70
CA ALA A 214 -18.20 -5.47 9.44
C ALA A 214 -16.79 -5.80 8.93
N THR A 215 -16.26 -4.99 8.01
CA THR A 215 -14.90 -5.15 7.49
C THR A 215 -13.84 -4.95 8.59
N LEU A 216 -14.02 -3.98 9.47
CA LEU A 216 -13.11 -3.77 10.60
C LEU A 216 -13.14 -4.97 11.57
N ARG A 217 -14.31 -5.54 11.84
CA ARG A 217 -14.45 -6.77 12.65
C ARG A 217 -13.76 -7.96 11.99
N ASP A 218 -13.94 -8.14 10.68
CA ASP A 218 -13.25 -9.20 9.92
C ASP A 218 -11.72 -9.06 10.03
N LEU A 219 -11.19 -7.84 9.88
CA LEU A 219 -9.76 -7.56 10.03
C LEU A 219 -9.26 -7.84 11.46
N ARG A 220 -10.04 -7.48 12.49
CA ARG A 220 -9.69 -7.82 13.88
C ARG A 220 -9.74 -9.32 14.13
N GLY A 221 -10.72 -10.02 13.56
CA GLY A 221 -10.77 -11.49 13.57
C GLY A 221 -9.54 -12.15 12.95
N ALA A 222 -8.90 -11.48 12.00
CA ALA A 222 -7.62 -11.88 11.41
C ALA A 222 -6.39 -11.35 12.19
N ASN A 223 -6.54 -10.86 13.42
CA ASN A 223 -5.49 -10.31 14.27
C ASN A 223 -4.74 -9.10 13.66
N CYS A 224 -5.36 -8.36 12.73
CA CYS A 224 -4.80 -7.13 12.19
C CYS A 224 -4.67 -6.07 13.30
N GLY A 225 -3.45 -5.62 13.60
CA GLY A 225 -3.19 -4.63 14.65
C GLY A 225 -3.17 -3.20 14.15
N ILE A 226 -2.75 -2.96 12.91
CA ILE A 226 -2.52 -1.64 12.33
C ILE A 226 -3.49 -1.41 11.17
N LEU A 227 -4.23 -0.29 11.22
CA LEU A 227 -5.24 0.05 10.21
C LEU A 227 -4.99 1.43 9.61
N THR A 228 -5.13 1.52 8.29
CA THR A 228 -5.25 2.80 7.58
C THR A 228 -6.58 2.87 6.84
N VAL A 229 -7.29 4.00 6.95
CA VAL A 229 -8.55 4.24 6.20
C VAL A 229 -8.44 5.55 5.44
N GLY A 230 -8.63 5.50 4.12
CA GLY A 230 -8.51 6.65 3.24
C GLY A 230 -9.67 6.83 2.27
N GLN A 231 -9.93 8.07 1.85
CA GLN A 231 -10.89 8.35 0.79
C GLN A 231 -10.38 7.82 -0.55
N TYR A 232 -11.20 7.06 -1.25
CA TYR A 232 -10.94 6.77 -2.65
C TYR A 232 -10.98 8.05 -3.50
N LEU A 233 -9.92 8.29 -4.23
CA LEU A 233 -9.83 9.38 -5.21
C LEU A 233 -9.62 8.79 -6.59
N ARG A 234 -10.51 9.11 -7.52
CA ARG A 234 -10.45 8.60 -8.88
C ARG A 234 -9.21 9.14 -9.60
N SER A 235 -8.24 8.27 -9.85
CA SER A 235 -6.94 8.61 -10.45
C SER A 235 -6.94 8.59 -11.99
N ARG A 236 -7.91 7.87 -12.61
CA ARG A 236 -8.07 7.74 -14.08
C ARG A 236 -9.50 8.10 -14.47
N ARG A 237 -9.68 8.67 -15.68
CA ARG A 237 -11.01 9.05 -16.18
C ARG A 237 -11.96 7.86 -16.35
N ASP A 238 -11.42 6.70 -16.69
CA ASP A 238 -12.12 5.41 -16.86
C ASP A 238 -12.16 4.58 -15.56
N GLY A 239 -11.57 5.05 -14.48
CA GLY A 239 -11.59 4.40 -13.17
C GLY A 239 -13.00 4.39 -12.55
N PHE A 240 -13.19 3.57 -11.53
CA PHE A 240 -14.48 3.47 -10.84
C PHE A 240 -14.93 4.85 -10.32
N PRO A 241 -16.21 5.22 -10.45
CA PRO A 241 -16.67 6.52 -9.97
C PRO A 241 -16.60 6.62 -8.43
N VAL A 242 -16.32 7.81 -7.92
CA VAL A 242 -16.49 8.13 -6.50
C VAL A 242 -17.98 8.26 -6.23
N ALA A 243 -18.53 7.43 -5.33
CA ALA A 243 -19.93 7.47 -4.96
C ALA A 243 -20.21 8.57 -3.94
N ARG A 244 -19.29 8.79 -2.98
CA ARG A 244 -19.38 9.90 -2.02
C ARG A 244 -17.98 10.29 -1.52
N PHE A 245 -17.87 11.51 -1.02
CA PHE A 245 -16.74 11.98 -0.24
C PHE A 245 -17.12 12.04 1.24
N TYR A 246 -16.39 11.31 2.07
CA TYR A 246 -16.55 11.34 3.51
C TYR A 246 -15.94 12.61 4.08
N ARG A 247 -16.60 13.24 5.05
CA ARG A 247 -16.08 14.42 5.74
C ARG A 247 -15.01 14.03 6.77
N PRO A 248 -14.16 14.97 7.18
CA PRO A 248 -13.13 14.70 8.21
C PRO A 248 -13.69 14.12 9.52
N ASP A 249 -14.84 14.62 9.99
CA ASP A 249 -15.54 14.12 11.20
C ASP A 249 -15.96 12.64 11.06
N GLU A 250 -16.41 12.22 9.88
CA GLU A 250 -16.76 10.81 9.63
C GLU A 250 -15.52 9.90 9.67
N PHE A 251 -14.34 10.40 9.29
CA PHE A 251 -13.08 9.67 9.49
C PHE A 251 -12.70 9.57 10.97
N ASP A 252 -13.01 10.58 11.79
CA ASP A 252 -12.80 10.52 13.23
C ASP A 252 -13.72 9.48 13.87
N ASP A 253 -14.98 9.36 13.43
CA ASP A 253 -15.92 8.32 13.87
C ASP A 253 -15.41 6.91 13.50
N ILE A 254 -14.92 6.72 12.28
CA ILE A 254 -14.34 5.46 11.83
C ILE A 254 -13.09 5.12 12.66
N ARG A 255 -12.25 6.11 12.97
CA ARG A 255 -11.07 5.93 13.82
C ARG A 255 -11.48 5.50 15.23
N ALA A 256 -12.47 6.16 15.84
CA ALA A 256 -12.97 5.82 17.16
C ALA A 256 -13.56 4.39 17.19
N MET A 257 -14.33 4.02 16.16
CA MET A 257 -14.86 2.66 15.98
C MET A 257 -13.72 1.65 15.89
N ALA A 258 -12.71 1.88 15.09
CA ALA A 258 -11.56 0.97 14.94
C ALA A 258 -10.80 0.80 16.27
N VAL A 259 -10.58 1.89 17.01
CA VAL A 259 -9.94 1.83 18.34
C VAL A 259 -10.80 1.02 19.32
N SER A 260 -12.13 1.21 19.34
CA SER A 260 -13.05 0.45 20.20
C SER A 260 -13.07 -1.05 19.86
N LEU A 261 -12.80 -1.42 18.60
CA LEU A 261 -12.66 -2.80 18.16
C LEU A 261 -11.30 -3.41 18.52
N GLY A 262 -10.36 -2.65 19.07
CA GLY A 262 -9.06 -3.12 19.55
C GLY A 262 -7.93 -3.06 18.53
N PHE A 263 -8.00 -2.23 17.48
CA PHE A 263 -6.82 -1.92 16.69
C PHE A 263 -5.82 -1.12 17.54
N SER A 264 -4.56 -1.54 17.55
CA SER A 264 -3.52 -0.88 18.33
C SER A 264 -3.10 0.47 17.75
N LYS A 265 -3.17 0.59 16.40
CA LYS A 265 -2.80 1.81 15.67
C LYS A 265 -3.77 2.05 14.53
N VAL A 266 -4.34 3.25 14.49
CA VAL A 266 -5.32 3.63 13.46
C VAL A 266 -4.98 5.00 12.90
N LEU A 267 -4.89 5.07 11.57
CA LEU A 267 -4.81 6.33 10.84
C LEU A 267 -5.96 6.41 9.84
N ALA A 268 -6.86 7.36 10.04
CA ALA A 268 -8.01 7.57 9.16
C ALA A 268 -8.06 9.03 8.70
N GLY A 269 -8.39 9.26 7.44
CA GLY A 269 -8.51 10.61 6.91
C GLY A 269 -8.56 10.66 5.38
N PRO A 270 -9.02 11.77 4.79
CA PRO A 270 -9.27 11.86 3.34
C PRO A 270 -8.05 11.56 2.46
N LEU A 271 -6.87 11.94 2.88
CA LEU A 271 -5.62 11.73 2.11
C LEU A 271 -4.79 10.55 2.64
N VAL A 272 -5.26 9.82 3.64
CA VAL A 272 -4.55 8.65 4.17
C VAL A 272 -4.42 7.57 3.09
N ARG A 273 -3.25 6.96 3.03
CA ARG A 273 -2.91 5.81 2.19
C ARG A 273 -2.15 4.80 3.05
N SER A 274 -2.09 3.54 2.64
CA SER A 274 -1.47 2.48 3.42
C SER A 274 -0.01 2.78 3.82
N SER A 275 0.74 3.42 2.94
CA SER A 275 2.14 3.81 3.22
C SER A 275 2.30 5.21 3.83
N TYR A 276 1.20 5.93 4.07
CA TYR A 276 1.27 7.28 4.62
C TYR A 276 1.71 7.23 6.09
N HIS A 277 2.79 7.96 6.41
CA HIS A 277 3.43 7.95 7.73
C HIS A 277 3.80 6.54 8.26
N ALA A 278 4.09 5.59 7.36
CA ALA A 278 4.35 4.19 7.71
C ALA A 278 5.42 4.04 8.81
N GLY A 279 6.53 4.76 8.73
CA GLY A 279 7.60 4.71 9.74
C GLY A 279 7.19 5.22 11.13
N VAL A 280 6.19 6.09 11.23
CA VAL A 280 5.61 6.52 12.51
C VAL A 280 4.71 5.40 13.04
N MET A 281 3.86 4.86 12.18
CA MET A 281 2.95 3.76 12.54
C MET A 281 3.67 2.48 12.95
N ALA A 282 4.90 2.24 12.49
CA ALA A 282 5.69 1.07 12.87
C ALA A 282 6.30 1.18 14.27
N ARG A 283 6.71 2.38 14.70
CA ARG A 283 7.53 2.60 15.92
C ARG A 283 6.75 2.93 17.19
N SER A 284 5.51 3.41 17.07
CA SER A 284 4.67 3.84 18.21
C SER A 284 4.02 2.68 18.94
#